data_ee0a0584b36c91770825da48a439d312
#
_entry.id   ee0a0584b36c91770825da48a439d312
#
_cell.length_a   1.000
_cell.length_b   1.000
_cell.length_c   1.000
_cell.angle_alpha   90.00
_cell.angle_beta   90.00
_cell.angle_gamma   90.00
#
_symmetry.space_group_name_H-M   'P 1'
#
loop_
_entity.id
_entity.type
_entity.pdbx_description
1 polymer ?
#
loop_
_entity_poly.entity_id
_entity_poly.type
_entity_poly.pdbx_seq_one_letter_code
_entity_poly.pdbx_strand_id
1 'polypeptide(L)'
;VMRYCDGTYLEDQDYWHLSGIYRDVRLVSKPVQHILDYKAETLFTHPDYTKATLSVTIWPDNSKPLYGEYHAKVTLYDEEQNKVTEMASRPFSECGFYLMPKFIATVTAPVENPALWTAETPTLYTLVVELQNNENETVDIESCKVGFRQVEINSRGVLTLNGKRLVIRGVDRHDFCAETGRTVSEEQMRKEIAVMKRLNFNAVRTSHYPNSVKWYDLCDELGIYLVDEANLETHGYGGQLSASAEWTAAYLERATRMVLRDKNHPSIVLWSLGNESGAGANHAAMHGWIREYDKTRYVQYESGNPK
;
A
#
# COMPACT_ATOMS: atom_id res chain seq x y z
N VAL A 1 -14.67 3.82 -22.59
CA VAL A 1 -13.61 2.78 -22.49
C VAL A 1 -13.13 2.52 -23.92
N MET A 2 -11.84 2.72 -24.15
CA MET A 2 -11.24 2.43 -25.46
C MET A 2 -10.88 0.94 -25.52
N ARG A 3 -11.15 0.30 -26.65
CA ARG A 3 -10.89 -1.15 -26.82
C ARG A 3 -9.40 -1.43 -27.00
N TYR A 4 -8.67 -0.51 -27.64
CA TYR A 4 -7.25 -0.62 -27.92
C TYR A 4 -6.53 0.61 -27.38
N CYS A 5 -5.50 0.40 -26.59
CA CYS A 5 -4.65 1.46 -26.02
C CYS A 5 -3.30 0.84 -25.65
N ASP A 6 -2.36 1.63 -25.19
CA ASP A 6 -1.04 1.18 -24.78
C ASP A 6 -1.09 0.10 -23.67
N GLY A 7 -2.14 0.12 -22.86
CA GLY A 7 -2.41 -0.94 -21.89
C GLY A 7 -2.50 -2.34 -22.49
N THR A 8 -2.89 -2.48 -23.76
CA THR A 8 -2.91 -3.76 -24.47
C THR A 8 -1.53 -4.44 -24.50
N TYR A 9 -0.45 -3.66 -24.53
CA TYR A 9 0.91 -4.16 -24.60
C TYR A 9 1.54 -4.38 -23.21
N LEU A 10 0.97 -3.73 -22.19
CA LEU A 10 1.47 -3.75 -20.81
C LEU A 10 0.67 -4.66 -19.88
N GLU A 11 -0.48 -5.16 -20.36
CA GLU A 11 -1.41 -6.01 -19.62
C GLU A 11 -1.71 -7.28 -20.41
N ASP A 12 -0.63 -7.97 -20.80
CA ASP A 12 -0.65 -9.18 -21.65
C ASP A 12 -0.65 -10.46 -20.80
N GLN A 13 -1.44 -10.44 -19.70
CA GLN A 13 -1.56 -11.57 -18.80
C GLN A 13 -2.25 -12.75 -19.47
N ASP A 14 -1.81 -13.95 -19.18
CA ASP A 14 -2.43 -15.23 -19.54
C ASP A 14 -3.78 -15.41 -18.83
N TYR A 15 -4.74 -14.60 -19.24
CA TYR A 15 -5.99 -14.39 -18.52
C TYR A 15 -7.09 -13.92 -19.47
N TRP A 16 -8.36 -14.12 -19.11
CA TRP A 16 -9.49 -13.69 -19.94
C TRP A 16 -9.51 -12.17 -20.13
N HIS A 17 -9.47 -11.74 -21.38
CA HIS A 17 -9.56 -10.32 -21.76
C HIS A 17 -11.00 -9.84 -21.69
N LEU A 18 -11.50 -9.56 -20.49
CA LEU A 18 -12.81 -9.01 -20.24
C LEU A 18 -12.75 -7.50 -20.16
N SER A 19 -13.41 -6.84 -21.12
CA SER A 19 -13.48 -5.38 -21.19
C SER A 19 -14.60 -4.85 -20.29
N GLY A 20 -14.45 -3.59 -19.85
CA GLY A 20 -15.49 -2.88 -19.11
C GLY A 20 -14.97 -2.20 -17.85
N ILE A 21 -15.89 -1.62 -17.09
CA ILE A 21 -15.63 -1.04 -15.79
C ILE A 21 -15.96 -2.10 -14.74
N TYR A 22 -14.95 -2.68 -14.11
CA TYR A 22 -15.07 -3.78 -13.14
C TYR A 22 -14.72 -3.37 -11.69
N ARG A 23 -14.47 -2.09 -11.47
CA ARG A 23 -14.30 -1.50 -10.15
C ARG A 23 -15.40 -0.48 -9.88
N ASP A 24 -15.62 -0.15 -8.62
CA ASP A 24 -16.63 0.81 -8.20
C ASP A 24 -16.43 2.17 -8.88
N VAL A 25 -17.54 2.77 -9.27
CA VAL A 25 -17.58 4.17 -9.70
C VAL A 25 -18.24 4.97 -8.58
N ARG A 26 -17.48 5.90 -8.00
CA ARG A 26 -17.92 6.69 -6.83
C ARG A 26 -17.92 8.17 -7.15
N LEU A 27 -18.93 8.87 -6.68
CA LEU A 27 -18.92 10.33 -6.61
C LEU A 27 -18.44 10.72 -5.22
N VAL A 28 -17.29 11.38 -5.14
CA VAL A 28 -16.70 11.83 -3.87
C VAL A 28 -16.79 13.33 -3.78
N SER A 29 -17.27 13.84 -2.64
CA SER A 29 -17.26 15.27 -2.30
C SER A 29 -16.35 15.49 -1.09
N LYS A 30 -15.44 16.42 -1.20
CA LYS A 30 -14.50 16.82 -0.15
C LYS A 30 -14.67 18.33 0.14
N PRO A 31 -14.39 18.78 1.35
CA PRO A 31 -14.22 20.20 1.65
C PRO A 31 -13.15 20.84 0.75
N VAL A 32 -13.21 22.17 0.60
CA VAL A 32 -12.19 22.91 -0.20
C VAL A 32 -10.80 22.70 0.38
N GLN A 33 -10.68 22.71 1.70
CA GLN A 33 -9.47 22.32 2.42
C GLN A 33 -9.67 20.91 2.93
N HIS A 34 -8.86 19.97 2.49
CA HIS A 34 -8.99 18.56 2.84
C HIS A 34 -7.63 17.85 2.86
N ILE A 35 -7.63 16.66 3.40
CA ILE A 35 -6.50 15.74 3.36
C ILE A 35 -6.48 15.12 1.97
N LEU A 36 -5.40 15.37 1.22
CA LEU A 36 -5.19 14.77 -0.10
C LEU A 36 -4.71 13.32 0.02
N ASP A 37 -3.75 13.08 0.94
CA ASP A 37 -3.15 11.77 1.17
C ASP A 37 -2.48 11.71 2.55
N TYR A 38 -2.26 10.51 3.04
CA TYR A 38 -1.46 10.27 4.25
C TYR A 38 -0.76 8.91 4.18
N LYS A 39 0.38 8.79 4.86
CA LYS A 39 1.18 7.57 4.96
C LYS A 39 1.46 7.27 6.43
N ALA A 40 1.10 6.08 6.87
CA ALA A 40 1.40 5.59 8.21
C ALA A 40 2.52 4.55 8.16
N GLU A 41 3.56 4.73 8.96
CA GLU A 41 4.69 3.82 9.08
C GLU A 41 4.90 3.44 10.54
N THR A 42 5.08 2.15 10.80
CA THR A 42 5.42 1.62 12.11
C THR A 42 6.87 1.16 12.09
N LEU A 43 7.70 1.81 12.90
CA LEU A 43 9.14 1.58 12.93
C LEU A 43 9.54 1.08 14.31
N PHE A 44 10.26 -0.02 14.40
CA PHE A 44 10.74 -0.54 15.66
C PHE A 44 12.17 -0.05 15.93
N THR A 45 12.38 0.44 17.14
CA THR A 45 13.69 0.96 17.58
C THR A 45 14.45 -0.04 18.44
N HIS A 46 13.82 -1.14 18.83
CA HIS A 46 14.40 -2.15 19.68
C HIS A 46 14.16 -3.58 19.12
N PRO A 47 15.17 -4.47 19.17
CA PRO A 47 15.10 -5.80 18.56
C PRO A 47 14.11 -6.78 19.25
N ASP A 48 13.57 -6.45 20.42
CA ASP A 48 12.54 -7.21 21.10
C ASP A 48 11.12 -6.80 20.74
N TYR A 49 10.97 -5.79 19.83
CA TYR A 49 9.69 -5.28 19.35
C TYR A 49 8.77 -4.67 20.44
N THR A 50 9.33 -4.31 21.60
CA THR A 50 8.57 -3.68 22.70
C THR A 50 8.41 -2.18 22.52
N LYS A 51 9.19 -1.56 21.62
CA LYS A 51 9.17 -0.11 21.37
C LYS A 51 9.05 0.14 19.88
N ALA A 52 7.94 0.78 19.51
CA ALA A 52 7.71 1.25 18.16
C ALA A 52 7.58 2.77 18.10
N THR A 53 7.85 3.34 16.95
CA THR A 53 7.49 4.70 16.59
C THR A 53 6.44 4.63 15.51
N LEU A 54 5.28 5.22 15.75
CA LEU A 54 4.30 5.51 14.72
C LEU A 54 4.69 6.83 14.06
N SER A 55 4.89 6.82 12.75
CA SER A 55 5.17 8.01 11.94
C SER A 55 4.05 8.20 10.93
N VAL A 56 3.45 9.38 10.91
CA VAL A 56 2.38 9.69 9.96
C VAL A 56 2.75 10.95 9.19
N THR A 57 2.86 10.81 7.87
CA THR A 57 3.08 11.92 6.95
C THR A 57 1.75 12.28 6.30
N ILE A 58 1.38 13.55 6.31
CA ILE A 58 0.10 14.07 5.84
C ILE A 58 0.34 15.09 4.74
N TRP A 59 -0.38 14.93 3.63
CA TRP A 59 -0.40 15.85 2.49
C TRP A 59 -1.78 16.52 2.43
N PRO A 60 -1.90 17.81 2.81
CA PRO A 60 -3.12 18.56 2.55
C PRO A 60 -3.25 18.87 1.05
N ASP A 61 -4.47 19.11 0.58
CA ASP A 61 -4.66 19.59 -0.79
C ASP A 61 -4.09 20.99 -0.93
N ASN A 62 -3.10 21.14 -1.79
CA ASN A 62 -2.42 22.39 -2.10
C ASN A 62 -2.86 22.99 -3.45
N SER A 63 -3.92 22.48 -4.06
CA SER A 63 -4.46 22.99 -5.33
C SER A 63 -5.04 24.41 -5.19
N LYS A 64 -5.37 24.82 -3.97
CA LYS A 64 -5.81 26.17 -3.59
C LYS A 64 -4.96 26.67 -2.42
N PRO A 65 -4.78 27.99 -2.29
CA PRO A 65 -4.09 28.55 -1.14
C PRO A 65 -4.73 28.07 0.17
N LEU A 66 -3.91 27.60 1.11
CA LEU A 66 -4.35 27.32 2.46
C LEU A 66 -4.69 28.65 3.15
N TYR A 67 -5.97 28.99 3.15
CA TYR A 67 -6.45 30.17 3.87
C TYR A 67 -6.58 29.83 5.35
N GLY A 68 -5.80 30.50 6.17
CA GLY A 68 -5.75 30.25 7.61
C GLY A 68 -4.68 29.25 8.02
N GLU A 69 -4.57 29.07 9.32
CA GLU A 69 -3.62 28.14 9.92
C GLU A 69 -4.32 26.79 10.14
N TYR A 70 -4.10 25.86 9.23
CA TYR A 70 -4.54 24.48 9.39
C TYR A 70 -3.39 23.63 9.94
N HIS A 71 -3.75 22.64 10.75
CA HIS A 71 -2.83 21.65 11.26
C HIS A 71 -3.47 20.25 11.24
N ALA A 72 -2.64 19.22 11.30
CA ALA A 72 -3.13 17.86 11.41
C ALA A 72 -3.14 17.42 12.87
N LYS A 73 -4.21 16.75 13.27
CA LYS A 73 -4.29 15.98 14.50
C LYS A 73 -4.40 14.51 14.15
N VAL A 74 -3.60 13.66 14.80
CA VAL A 74 -3.54 12.23 14.52
C VAL A 74 -3.76 11.47 15.83
N THR A 75 -4.72 10.57 15.84
CA THR A 75 -5.05 9.75 17.01
C THR A 75 -4.99 8.26 16.63
N LEU A 76 -4.35 7.46 17.47
CA LEU A 76 -4.31 6.01 17.36
C LEU A 76 -5.18 5.38 18.44
N TYR A 77 -6.06 4.47 18.05
CA TYR A 77 -6.91 3.68 18.93
C TYR A 77 -6.58 2.18 18.80
N ASP A 78 -6.69 1.45 19.92
CA ASP A 78 -6.61 0.00 19.94
C ASP A 78 -7.90 -0.66 19.44
N GLU A 79 -7.97 -2.00 19.52
CA GLU A 79 -9.14 -2.78 19.10
C GLU A 79 -10.38 -2.48 19.95
N GLU A 80 -10.20 -2.16 21.23
CA GLU A 80 -11.25 -1.77 22.16
C GLU A 80 -11.64 -0.29 22.08
N GLN A 81 -11.09 0.45 21.11
CA GLN A 81 -11.30 1.89 20.91
C GLN A 81 -10.75 2.77 22.03
N ASN A 82 -9.80 2.27 22.83
CA ASN A 82 -9.07 3.10 23.75
C ASN A 82 -8.01 3.92 23.00
N LYS A 83 -7.86 5.19 23.40
CA LYS A 83 -6.82 6.06 22.83
C LYS A 83 -5.44 5.58 23.28
N VAL A 84 -4.59 5.17 22.35
CA VAL A 84 -3.22 4.74 22.59
C VAL A 84 -2.27 5.94 22.60
N THR A 85 -2.37 6.80 21.58
CA THR A 85 -1.56 8.02 21.49
C THR A 85 -2.26 9.08 20.63
N GLU A 86 -1.82 10.32 20.80
CA GLU A 86 -2.31 11.45 20.04
C GLU A 86 -1.14 12.37 19.69
N MET A 87 -1.14 12.88 18.48
CA MET A 87 -0.11 13.76 17.93
C MET A 87 -0.77 14.93 17.21
N ALA A 88 -0.10 16.08 17.20
CA ALA A 88 -0.49 17.20 16.36
C ALA A 88 0.70 17.76 15.59
N SER A 89 0.47 18.19 14.38
CA SER A 89 1.49 18.90 13.62
C SER A 89 1.57 20.38 14.06
N ARG A 90 2.64 21.05 13.66
CA ARG A 90 2.63 22.51 13.57
C ARG A 90 1.65 22.92 12.47
N PRO A 91 1.23 24.22 12.42
CA PRO A 91 0.49 24.72 11.27
C PRO A 91 1.19 24.37 9.95
N PHE A 92 0.42 23.97 8.94
CA PHE A 92 1.00 23.60 7.66
C PHE A 92 1.77 24.76 7.01
N SER A 93 1.39 26.00 7.28
CA SER A 93 2.13 27.20 6.87
C SER A 93 3.58 27.22 7.36
N GLU A 94 3.89 26.56 8.47
CA GLU A 94 5.22 26.42 9.05
C GLU A 94 5.96 25.15 8.61
N CYS A 95 5.28 24.24 7.90
CA CYS A 95 5.85 22.98 7.45
C CYS A 95 6.50 23.06 6.05
N GLY A 96 6.35 24.19 5.37
CA GLY A 96 6.90 24.40 4.03
C GLY A 96 8.39 24.71 4.02
N PHE A 97 9.08 24.29 2.96
CA PHE A 97 10.46 24.68 2.72
C PHE A 97 10.50 25.82 1.67
N TYR A 98 11.36 26.82 1.85
CA TYR A 98 11.43 28.06 1.08
C TYR A 98 11.41 27.88 -0.47
N LEU A 99 11.87 26.74 -0.96
CA LEU A 99 11.89 26.43 -2.40
C LEU A 99 10.85 25.39 -2.84
N MET A 100 10.07 24.85 -1.92
CA MET A 100 9.05 23.84 -2.20
C MET A 100 7.72 24.23 -1.54
N PRO A 101 6.75 24.72 -2.31
CA PRO A 101 5.45 25.17 -1.76
C PRO A 101 4.52 24.00 -1.39
N LYS A 102 5.05 22.81 -1.12
CA LYS A 102 4.28 21.66 -0.65
C LYS A 102 4.35 21.63 0.88
N PHE A 103 3.28 22.04 1.48
CA PHE A 103 3.10 21.94 2.92
C PHE A 103 2.84 20.48 3.27
N ILE A 104 3.82 19.78 3.83
CA ILE A 104 3.75 18.37 4.23
C ILE A 104 4.10 18.33 5.71
N ALA A 105 3.24 17.73 6.52
CA ALA A 105 3.54 17.50 7.91
C ALA A 105 3.87 16.05 8.17
N THR A 106 4.89 15.80 8.98
CA THR A 106 5.16 14.47 9.55
C THR A 106 5.09 14.58 11.06
N VAL A 107 4.28 13.74 11.67
CA VAL A 107 4.14 13.63 13.13
C VAL A 107 4.58 12.24 13.57
N THR A 108 5.17 12.15 14.75
CA THR A 108 5.68 10.89 15.29
C THR A 108 5.32 10.76 16.78
N ALA A 109 4.99 9.54 17.19
CA ALA A 109 4.83 9.20 18.60
C ALA A 109 5.40 7.83 18.93
N PRO A 110 5.95 7.64 20.15
CA PRO A 110 6.31 6.33 20.63
C PRO A 110 5.04 5.53 20.96
N VAL A 111 5.10 4.23 20.72
CA VAL A 111 4.09 3.26 21.15
C VAL A 111 4.79 2.15 21.89
N GLU A 112 4.51 2.03 23.17
CA GLU A 112 5.12 1.05 24.05
C GLU A 112 4.31 -0.28 24.01
N ASN A 113 5.04 -1.40 23.88
CA ASN A 113 4.48 -2.74 23.85
C ASN A 113 3.29 -2.92 22.88
N PRO A 114 3.42 -2.51 21.60
CA PRO A 114 2.32 -2.67 20.66
C PRO A 114 2.01 -4.16 20.45
N ALA A 115 0.72 -4.48 20.32
CA ALA A 115 0.32 -5.79 19.84
C ALA A 115 0.74 -5.92 18.37
N LEU A 116 1.54 -6.96 18.07
CA LEU A 116 2.16 -7.14 16.75
C LEU A 116 1.17 -7.76 15.77
N TRP A 117 1.14 -7.25 14.55
CA TRP A 117 0.39 -7.83 13.46
C TRP A 117 1.15 -9.01 12.83
N THR A 118 0.48 -10.15 12.68
CA THR A 118 0.92 -11.32 11.91
C THR A 118 -0.28 -11.97 11.21
N ALA A 119 -0.08 -12.88 10.26
CA ALA A 119 -1.20 -13.62 9.66
C ALA A 119 -1.92 -14.55 10.67
N GLU A 120 -1.26 -14.92 11.74
CA GLU A 120 -1.84 -15.75 12.82
C GLU A 120 -2.58 -14.91 13.87
N THR A 121 -2.09 -13.69 14.11
CA THR A 121 -2.66 -12.71 15.07
C THR A 121 -2.72 -11.35 14.39
N PRO A 122 -3.76 -11.10 13.57
CA PRO A 122 -3.83 -9.91 12.75
C PRO A 122 -4.39 -8.70 13.53
N THR A 123 -3.73 -8.36 14.63
CA THR A 123 -4.11 -7.23 15.48
C THR A 123 -3.97 -5.90 14.75
N LEU A 124 -5.05 -5.14 14.70
CA LEU A 124 -5.15 -3.88 13.99
C LEU A 124 -5.56 -2.74 14.93
N TYR A 125 -4.84 -1.64 14.81
CA TYR A 125 -5.18 -0.37 15.41
C TYR A 125 -5.99 0.48 14.42
N THR A 126 -6.75 1.44 14.92
CA THR A 126 -7.44 2.44 14.08
C THR A 126 -6.69 3.75 14.17
N LEU A 127 -6.18 4.22 13.04
CA LEU A 127 -5.58 5.53 12.89
C LEU A 127 -6.66 6.50 12.39
N VAL A 128 -6.77 7.64 13.04
CA VAL A 128 -7.65 8.75 12.62
C VAL A 128 -6.77 9.96 12.37
N VAL A 129 -6.92 10.57 11.20
CA VAL A 129 -6.23 11.80 10.80
C VAL A 129 -7.26 12.89 10.60
N GLU A 130 -7.18 13.95 11.36
CA GLU A 130 -8.07 15.11 11.30
C GLU A 130 -7.29 16.31 10.73
N LEU A 131 -7.90 17.01 9.81
CA LEU A 131 -7.45 18.35 9.42
C LEU A 131 -8.24 19.36 10.25
N GLN A 132 -7.55 20.16 11.05
CA GLN A 132 -8.18 21.13 11.94
C GLN A 132 -7.80 22.57 11.55
N ASN A 133 -8.74 23.49 11.71
CA ASN A 133 -8.50 24.92 11.58
C ASN A 133 -7.84 25.52 12.85
N ASN A 134 -7.55 26.81 12.85
CA ASN A 134 -6.94 27.50 13.98
C ASN A 134 -7.84 27.58 15.25
N GLU A 135 -9.11 27.26 15.12
CA GLU A 135 -10.05 27.16 16.24
C GLU A 135 -10.15 25.70 16.76
N ASN A 136 -9.34 24.79 16.24
CA ASN A 136 -9.35 23.34 16.49
C ASN A 136 -10.66 22.64 16.06
N GLU A 137 -11.38 23.23 15.12
CA GLU A 137 -12.53 22.56 14.51
C GLU A 137 -12.07 21.64 13.39
N THR A 138 -12.55 20.40 13.40
CA THR A 138 -12.23 19.41 12.36
C THR A 138 -12.96 19.74 11.06
N VAL A 139 -12.22 19.98 9.99
CA VAL A 139 -12.76 20.33 8.68
C VAL A 139 -12.75 19.15 7.69
N ASP A 140 -11.85 18.19 7.88
CA ASP A 140 -11.82 16.94 7.14
C ASP A 140 -11.25 15.82 8.02
N ILE A 141 -11.64 14.57 7.73
CA ILE A 141 -11.24 13.41 8.51
C ILE A 141 -11.01 12.22 7.60
N GLU A 142 -9.91 11.54 7.82
CA GLU A 142 -9.57 10.27 7.17
C GLU A 142 -9.21 9.22 8.23
N SER A 143 -9.35 7.95 7.87
CA SER A 143 -8.95 6.87 8.77
C SER A 143 -8.46 5.64 8.01
N CYS A 144 -7.58 4.87 8.65
CA CYS A 144 -7.20 3.53 8.17
C CYS A 144 -6.90 2.60 9.34
N LYS A 145 -6.75 1.32 9.00
CA LYS A 145 -6.19 0.33 9.93
C LYS A 145 -4.67 0.35 9.86
N VAL A 146 -4.03 0.14 11.00
CA VAL A 146 -2.56 0.08 11.14
C VAL A 146 -2.19 -1.18 11.89
N GLY A 147 -1.24 -1.94 11.37
CA GLY A 147 -0.65 -3.09 12.05
C GLY A 147 0.82 -2.83 12.39
N PHE A 148 1.21 -3.07 13.63
CA PHE A 148 2.61 -2.96 14.04
C PHE A 148 3.36 -4.22 13.63
N ARG A 149 4.21 -4.08 12.61
CA ARG A 149 5.02 -5.18 12.11
C ARG A 149 6.29 -4.67 11.45
N GLN A 150 7.33 -5.52 11.39
CA GLN A 150 8.58 -5.25 10.68
C GLN A 150 8.97 -6.44 9.81
N VAL A 151 9.22 -6.16 8.53
CA VAL A 151 9.71 -7.14 7.55
C VAL A 151 11.18 -6.89 7.31
N GLU A 152 12.01 -7.92 7.46
CA GLU A 152 13.46 -7.81 7.29
C GLU A 152 14.04 -9.03 6.57
N ILE A 153 15.14 -8.83 5.87
CA ILE A 153 16.02 -9.92 5.44
C ILE A 153 17.24 -9.87 6.37
N ASN A 154 17.39 -10.90 7.20
CA ASN A 154 18.48 -10.95 8.17
C ASN A 154 19.84 -11.23 7.51
N SER A 155 20.92 -11.20 8.31
CA SER A 155 22.29 -11.41 7.83
C SER A 155 22.54 -12.78 7.16
N ARG A 156 21.61 -13.73 7.30
CA ARG A 156 21.68 -15.04 6.64
C ARG A 156 20.84 -15.10 5.35
N GLY A 157 20.29 -13.96 4.90
CA GLY A 157 19.41 -13.91 3.73
C GLY A 157 17.99 -14.47 3.96
N VAL A 158 17.57 -14.63 5.23
CA VAL A 158 16.25 -15.18 5.57
C VAL A 158 15.27 -14.04 5.78
N LEU A 159 14.12 -14.10 5.09
CA LEU A 159 13.01 -13.20 5.30
C LEU A 159 12.40 -13.45 6.70
N THR A 160 12.25 -12.38 7.45
CA THR A 160 11.69 -12.40 8.81
C THR A 160 10.54 -11.41 8.93
N LEU A 161 9.59 -11.74 9.80
CA LEU A 161 8.54 -10.83 10.28
C LEU A 161 8.65 -10.76 11.80
N ASN A 162 8.78 -9.56 12.34
CA ASN A 162 8.93 -9.33 13.78
C ASN A 162 10.05 -10.23 14.38
N GLY A 163 11.20 -10.29 13.68
CA GLY A 163 12.36 -11.07 14.07
C GLY A 163 12.23 -12.60 13.92
N LYS A 164 11.06 -13.12 13.60
CA LYS A 164 10.84 -14.55 13.37
C LYS A 164 10.89 -14.89 11.90
N ARG A 165 11.46 -16.06 11.57
CA ARG A 165 11.48 -16.52 10.16
C ARG A 165 10.08 -16.53 9.59
N LEU A 166 9.87 -15.85 8.48
CA LEU A 166 8.65 -15.90 7.71
C LEU A 166 8.73 -17.02 6.66
N VAL A 167 7.85 -18.01 6.79
CA VAL A 167 7.68 -19.05 5.78
C VAL A 167 6.42 -18.75 4.98
N ILE A 168 6.58 -18.34 3.74
CA ILE A 168 5.49 -18.08 2.83
C ILE A 168 4.96 -19.40 2.28
N ARG A 169 3.67 -19.67 2.53
CA ARG A 169 2.89 -20.76 1.93
C ARG A 169 1.74 -20.12 1.20
N GLY A 170 1.99 -19.68 -0.02
CA GLY A 170 1.10 -18.82 -0.77
C GLY A 170 0.54 -19.47 -2.03
N VAL A 171 -0.39 -18.76 -2.62
CA VAL A 171 -0.98 -19.03 -3.93
C VAL A 171 -0.96 -17.75 -4.76
N ASP A 172 -0.94 -17.91 -6.08
CA ASP A 172 -1.26 -16.84 -7.01
C ASP A 172 -2.77 -16.71 -7.11
N ARG A 173 -3.28 -15.47 -7.14
CA ARG A 173 -4.71 -15.19 -7.18
C ARG A 173 -5.03 -14.18 -8.28
N HIS A 174 -5.87 -14.58 -9.20
CA HIS A 174 -6.57 -13.66 -10.07
C HIS A 174 -7.84 -13.12 -9.39
N ASP A 175 -8.13 -11.84 -9.58
CA ASP A 175 -9.36 -11.20 -9.12
C ASP A 175 -10.49 -11.53 -10.11
N PHE A 176 -11.01 -12.76 -10.01
CA PHE A 176 -11.93 -13.36 -10.95
C PHE A 176 -12.93 -14.29 -10.27
N CYS A 177 -14.17 -14.26 -10.75
CA CYS A 177 -15.24 -15.16 -10.34
C CYS A 177 -15.91 -15.73 -11.61
N ALA A 178 -16.21 -17.03 -11.60
CA ALA A 178 -16.76 -17.73 -12.75
C ALA A 178 -18.11 -17.14 -13.20
N GLU A 179 -18.93 -16.66 -12.25
CA GLU A 179 -20.24 -16.12 -12.52
C GLU A 179 -20.24 -14.64 -12.93
N THR A 180 -19.31 -13.85 -12.40
CA THR A 180 -19.32 -12.39 -12.53
C THR A 180 -18.07 -11.80 -13.20
N GLY A 181 -17.16 -12.67 -13.67
CA GLY A 181 -15.92 -12.28 -14.32
C GLY A 181 -14.98 -11.54 -13.36
N ARG A 182 -14.52 -10.36 -13.75
CA ARG A 182 -13.57 -9.56 -12.97
C ARG A 182 -14.20 -8.80 -11.78
N THR A 183 -15.49 -8.96 -11.54
CA THR A 183 -16.18 -8.35 -10.41
C THR A 183 -16.36 -9.40 -9.31
N VAL A 184 -15.53 -9.32 -8.27
CA VAL A 184 -15.55 -10.27 -7.15
C VAL A 184 -16.20 -9.60 -5.94
N SER A 185 -17.22 -10.23 -5.37
CA SER A 185 -17.91 -9.70 -4.19
C SER A 185 -17.06 -9.89 -2.92
N GLU A 186 -17.31 -9.06 -1.89
CA GLU A 186 -16.67 -9.22 -0.58
C GLU A 186 -16.97 -10.61 0.02
N GLU A 187 -18.19 -11.11 -0.12
CA GLU A 187 -18.57 -12.45 0.35
C GLU A 187 -17.70 -13.54 -0.28
N GLN A 188 -17.47 -13.44 -1.60
CA GLN A 188 -16.60 -14.39 -2.31
C GLN A 188 -15.16 -14.28 -1.82
N MET A 189 -14.62 -13.07 -1.66
CA MET A 189 -13.26 -12.86 -1.14
C MET A 189 -13.09 -13.46 0.26
N ARG A 190 -14.07 -13.28 1.17
CA ARG A 190 -14.06 -13.89 2.52
C ARG A 190 -14.07 -15.41 2.46
N LYS A 191 -14.84 -16.01 1.53
CA LYS A 191 -14.84 -17.46 1.31
C LYS A 191 -13.49 -17.97 0.83
N GLU A 192 -12.84 -17.27 -0.10
CA GLU A 192 -11.51 -17.61 -0.61
C GLU A 192 -10.48 -17.59 0.53
N ILE A 193 -10.45 -16.53 1.33
CA ILE A 193 -9.55 -16.43 2.49
C ILE A 193 -9.82 -17.57 3.49
N ALA A 194 -11.08 -17.87 3.80
CA ALA A 194 -11.44 -18.94 4.71
C ALA A 194 -10.95 -20.32 4.21
N VAL A 195 -11.04 -20.58 2.91
CA VAL A 195 -10.50 -21.80 2.30
C VAL A 195 -8.98 -21.85 2.40
N MET A 196 -8.31 -20.75 2.07
CA MET A 196 -6.84 -20.65 2.18
C MET A 196 -6.37 -20.92 3.61
N LYS A 197 -6.96 -20.27 4.60
CA LYS A 197 -6.62 -20.47 6.03
C LYS A 197 -6.85 -21.92 6.47
N ARG A 198 -7.97 -22.54 6.08
CA ARG A 198 -8.27 -23.95 6.38
C ARG A 198 -7.25 -24.92 5.78
N LEU A 199 -6.67 -24.57 4.63
CA LEU A 199 -5.64 -25.35 3.95
C LEU A 199 -4.19 -24.95 4.35
N ASN A 200 -4.03 -24.13 5.39
CA ASN A 200 -2.75 -23.61 5.87
C ASN A 200 -1.96 -22.76 4.85
N PHE A 201 -2.65 -22.11 3.91
CA PHE A 201 -2.05 -21.02 3.15
C PHE A 201 -2.07 -19.74 4.00
N ASN A 202 -0.98 -19.00 3.97
CA ASN A 202 -0.83 -17.76 4.73
C ASN A 202 -0.50 -16.55 3.85
N ALA A 203 -0.38 -16.74 2.53
CA ALA A 203 0.02 -15.67 1.63
C ALA A 203 -0.67 -15.76 0.27
N VAL A 204 -0.78 -14.60 -0.38
CA VAL A 204 -1.28 -14.47 -1.75
C VAL A 204 -0.37 -13.50 -2.51
N ARG A 205 -0.02 -13.85 -3.75
CA ARG A 205 0.46 -12.90 -4.75
C ARG A 205 -0.73 -12.46 -5.58
N THR A 206 -0.91 -11.13 -5.69
CA THR A 206 -1.99 -10.54 -6.50
C THR A 206 -1.63 -10.61 -7.98
N SER A 207 -1.63 -11.82 -8.52
CA SER A 207 -1.22 -12.08 -9.90
C SER A 207 -2.29 -11.63 -10.90
N HIS A 208 -1.97 -10.79 -11.84
CA HIS A 208 -0.71 -10.06 -12.06
C HIS A 208 -1.03 -8.56 -12.10
N TYR A 209 -1.79 -8.08 -11.13
CA TYR A 209 -2.28 -6.69 -11.02
C TYR A 209 -2.82 -6.41 -9.61
N PRO A 210 -2.86 -5.15 -9.17
CA PRO A 210 -3.48 -4.78 -7.91
C PRO A 210 -4.96 -5.19 -7.90
N ASN A 211 -5.36 -5.90 -6.84
CA ASN A 211 -6.72 -6.39 -6.68
C ASN A 211 -7.70 -5.28 -6.23
N SER A 212 -8.97 -5.64 -5.98
CA SER A 212 -9.95 -4.75 -5.36
C SER A 212 -9.44 -4.24 -4.00
N VAL A 213 -9.70 -2.96 -3.69
CA VAL A 213 -9.31 -2.36 -2.40
C VAL A 213 -9.80 -3.20 -1.22
N LYS A 214 -11.02 -3.73 -1.32
CA LYS A 214 -11.61 -4.58 -0.28
C LYS A 214 -10.79 -5.85 0.02
N TRP A 215 -10.06 -6.38 -0.97
CA TRP A 215 -9.18 -7.53 -0.78
C TRP A 215 -8.08 -7.26 0.26
N TYR A 216 -7.49 -6.08 0.20
CA TYR A 216 -6.42 -5.67 1.13
C TYR A 216 -6.95 -5.48 2.54
N ASP A 217 -8.12 -4.81 2.68
CA ASP A 217 -8.79 -4.68 3.99
C ASP A 217 -9.02 -6.06 4.62
N LEU A 218 -9.51 -7.03 3.83
CA LEU A 218 -9.78 -8.38 4.29
C LEU A 218 -8.50 -9.15 4.63
N CYS A 219 -7.42 -8.96 3.89
CA CYS A 219 -6.13 -9.56 4.19
C CYS A 219 -5.52 -8.99 5.47
N ASP A 220 -5.70 -7.70 5.73
CA ASP A 220 -5.30 -7.07 7.00
C ASP A 220 -6.09 -7.64 8.17
N GLU A 221 -7.41 -7.73 8.02
CA GLU A 221 -8.37 -8.18 9.06
C GLU A 221 -8.24 -9.67 9.37
N LEU A 222 -8.14 -10.49 8.33
CA LEU A 222 -8.19 -11.96 8.45
C LEU A 222 -6.81 -12.61 8.49
N GLY A 223 -5.75 -11.84 8.28
CA GLY A 223 -4.37 -12.29 8.37
C GLY A 223 -3.92 -13.14 7.18
N ILE A 224 -3.66 -12.49 6.05
CA ILE A 224 -3.01 -13.05 4.86
C ILE A 224 -1.87 -12.13 4.47
N TYR A 225 -0.66 -12.66 4.29
CA TYR A 225 0.46 -11.91 3.72
C TYR A 225 0.24 -11.66 2.23
N LEU A 226 0.60 -10.47 1.76
CA LEU A 226 0.47 -10.12 0.35
C LEU A 226 1.82 -9.83 -0.30
N VAL A 227 1.97 -10.37 -1.49
CA VAL A 227 2.90 -9.86 -2.50
C VAL A 227 2.04 -9.06 -3.48
N ASP A 228 2.07 -7.74 -3.35
CA ASP A 228 1.25 -6.86 -4.18
C ASP A 228 1.98 -6.54 -5.47
N GLU A 229 1.32 -6.81 -6.61
CA GLU A 229 1.95 -6.81 -7.91
C GLU A 229 1.45 -5.71 -8.82
N ALA A 230 2.39 -4.99 -9.41
CA ALA A 230 2.10 -3.97 -10.40
C ALA A 230 1.45 -4.59 -11.64
N ASN A 231 0.41 -3.93 -12.18
CA ASN A 231 -0.27 -4.37 -13.40
C ASN A 231 0.64 -4.19 -14.62
N LEU A 232 1.58 -5.09 -14.76
CA LEU A 232 2.60 -5.04 -15.80
C LEU A 232 2.97 -6.46 -16.23
N GLU A 233 2.61 -6.78 -17.46
CA GLU A 233 3.06 -7.97 -18.18
C GLU A 233 3.18 -7.67 -19.67
N THR A 234 4.35 -7.94 -20.24
CA THR A 234 4.61 -7.67 -21.66
C THR A 234 5.10 -8.94 -22.36
N HIS A 235 4.46 -10.07 -22.04
CA HIS A 235 4.89 -11.41 -22.42
C HIS A 235 5.18 -11.53 -23.92
N GLY A 236 4.27 -11.11 -24.77
CA GLY A 236 4.41 -11.16 -26.23
C GLY A 236 5.55 -10.29 -26.80
N TYR A 237 6.02 -9.31 -26.05
CA TYR A 237 7.15 -8.43 -26.41
C TYR A 237 8.45 -8.78 -25.66
N GLY A 238 8.41 -9.71 -24.73
CA GLY A 238 9.53 -10.04 -23.89
C GLY A 238 10.11 -8.82 -23.18
N GLY A 239 11.43 -8.65 -23.22
CA GLY A 239 12.10 -7.50 -22.56
C GLY A 239 12.16 -6.21 -23.39
N GLN A 240 11.56 -6.14 -24.57
CA GLN A 240 11.72 -4.98 -25.45
C GLN A 240 11.17 -3.71 -24.85
N LEU A 241 9.94 -3.74 -24.32
CA LEU A 241 9.32 -2.57 -23.70
C LEU A 241 10.01 -2.20 -22.38
N SER A 242 10.51 -3.18 -21.65
CA SER A 242 11.24 -2.99 -20.38
C SER A 242 12.56 -2.23 -20.55
N ALA A 243 13.14 -2.29 -21.75
CA ALA A 243 14.39 -1.60 -22.11
C ALA A 243 14.16 -0.28 -22.87
N SER A 244 12.94 -0.02 -23.36
CA SER A 244 12.62 1.17 -24.15
C SER A 244 12.30 2.38 -23.27
N ALA A 245 13.02 3.49 -23.49
CA ALA A 245 12.83 4.74 -22.75
C ALA A 245 11.44 5.36 -22.95
N GLU A 246 10.80 5.11 -24.08
CA GLU A 246 9.46 5.61 -24.40
C GLU A 246 8.38 5.08 -23.45
N TRP A 247 8.61 3.89 -22.86
CA TRP A 247 7.69 3.24 -21.95
C TRP A 247 7.97 3.51 -20.47
N THR A 248 9.04 4.23 -20.13
CA THR A 248 9.45 4.48 -18.74
C THR A 248 8.34 5.09 -17.90
N ALA A 249 7.63 6.08 -18.42
CA ALA A 249 6.53 6.75 -17.70
C ALA A 249 5.40 5.76 -17.38
N ALA A 250 5.01 4.91 -18.33
CA ALA A 250 3.95 3.92 -18.13
C ALA A 250 4.31 2.87 -17.08
N TYR A 251 5.57 2.40 -17.08
CA TYR A 251 6.09 1.48 -16.05
C TYR A 251 6.06 2.11 -14.65
N LEU A 252 6.65 3.32 -14.54
CA LEU A 252 6.67 4.05 -13.27
C LEU A 252 5.27 4.34 -12.74
N GLU A 253 4.34 4.77 -13.60
CA GLU A 253 2.98 5.09 -13.20
C GLU A 253 2.25 3.88 -12.61
N ARG A 254 2.44 2.68 -13.16
CA ARG A 254 1.84 1.45 -12.64
C ARG A 254 2.36 1.11 -11.25
N ALA A 255 3.68 1.20 -11.04
CA ALA A 255 4.29 0.97 -9.74
C ALA A 255 3.88 2.03 -8.71
N THR A 256 3.95 3.31 -9.10
CA THR A 256 3.65 4.41 -8.17
C THR A 256 2.19 4.41 -7.74
N ARG A 257 1.25 4.19 -8.66
CA ARG A 257 -0.18 4.11 -8.34
C ARG A 257 -0.50 2.97 -7.40
N MET A 258 0.09 1.79 -7.61
CA MET A 258 -0.05 0.65 -6.70
C MET A 258 0.42 1.02 -5.29
N VAL A 259 1.67 1.45 -5.16
CA VAL A 259 2.25 1.74 -3.84
C VAL A 259 1.53 2.89 -3.15
N LEU A 260 1.20 3.97 -3.85
CA LEU A 260 0.48 5.11 -3.27
C LEU A 260 -0.92 4.73 -2.78
N ARG A 261 -1.62 3.83 -3.47
CA ARG A 261 -2.92 3.33 -3.05
C ARG A 261 -2.82 2.44 -1.82
N ASP A 262 -1.86 1.49 -1.84
CA ASP A 262 -1.88 0.34 -0.93
C ASP A 262 -0.86 0.45 0.22
N LYS A 263 -0.08 1.51 0.30
CA LYS A 263 1.03 1.73 1.24
C LYS A 263 0.71 1.52 2.72
N ASN A 264 -0.55 1.73 3.13
CA ASN A 264 -0.95 1.66 4.54
C ASN A 264 -1.39 0.26 4.99
N HIS A 265 -1.44 -0.73 4.09
CA HIS A 265 -1.87 -2.10 4.43
C HIS A 265 -0.74 -2.91 5.09
N PRO A 266 -0.89 -3.37 6.34
CA PRO A 266 0.13 -4.17 7.01
C PRO A 266 0.30 -5.57 6.40
N SER A 267 -0.72 -6.13 5.74
CA SER A 267 -0.67 -7.42 5.07
C SER A 267 0.35 -7.48 3.92
N ILE A 268 0.62 -6.35 3.25
CA ILE A 268 1.61 -6.30 2.18
C ILE A 268 3.01 -6.41 2.78
N VAL A 269 3.71 -7.48 2.47
CA VAL A 269 5.08 -7.76 2.93
C VAL A 269 6.13 -7.55 1.84
N LEU A 270 5.72 -7.65 0.58
CA LEU A 270 6.59 -7.45 -0.59
C LEU A 270 5.83 -6.68 -1.68
N TRP A 271 6.55 -5.81 -2.39
CA TRP A 271 6.11 -5.22 -3.65
C TRP A 271 6.66 -6.02 -4.82
N SER A 272 5.85 -6.27 -5.84
CA SER A 272 6.27 -6.94 -7.07
C SER A 272 6.19 -5.99 -8.27
N LEU A 273 7.22 -6.02 -9.11
CA LEU A 273 7.32 -5.12 -10.27
C LEU A 273 6.49 -5.57 -11.47
N GLY A 274 5.81 -6.71 -11.38
CA GLY A 274 5.03 -7.29 -12.47
C GLY A 274 5.43 -8.71 -12.79
N ASN A 275 4.98 -9.19 -13.95
CA ASN A 275 5.17 -10.55 -14.40
C ASN A 275 5.77 -10.58 -15.81
N GLU A 276 6.55 -11.59 -16.14
CA GLU A 276 7.01 -12.06 -17.45
C GLU A 276 7.29 -10.99 -18.53
N SER A 277 7.96 -9.89 -18.12
CA SER A 277 8.26 -8.75 -18.98
C SER A 277 9.74 -8.63 -19.35
N GLY A 278 10.52 -9.69 -19.14
CA GLY A 278 11.98 -9.62 -19.24
C GLY A 278 12.55 -8.65 -18.20
N ALA A 279 13.76 -8.14 -18.40
CA ALA A 279 14.39 -7.20 -17.50
C ALA A 279 14.97 -6.00 -18.27
N GLY A 280 14.82 -4.78 -17.71
CA GLY A 280 15.33 -3.58 -18.35
C GLY A 280 15.37 -2.37 -17.43
N ALA A 281 15.81 -1.23 -17.99
CA ALA A 281 15.96 0.03 -17.29
C ALA A 281 14.66 0.51 -16.61
N ASN A 282 13.50 0.18 -17.21
CA ASN A 282 12.21 0.58 -16.68
C ASN A 282 11.90 -0.12 -15.35
N HIS A 283 12.25 -1.40 -15.20
CA HIS A 283 12.14 -2.10 -13.90
C HIS A 283 13.10 -1.52 -12.86
N ALA A 284 14.32 -1.13 -13.27
CA ALA A 284 15.26 -0.47 -12.36
C ALA A 284 14.72 0.88 -11.88
N ALA A 285 14.04 1.64 -12.75
CA ALA A 285 13.39 2.89 -12.38
C ALA A 285 12.23 2.67 -11.38
N MET A 286 11.36 1.67 -11.64
CA MET A 286 10.29 1.28 -10.71
C MET A 286 10.87 0.88 -9.33
N HIS A 287 11.87 0.01 -9.32
CA HIS A 287 12.55 -0.44 -8.11
C HIS A 287 13.14 0.74 -7.34
N GLY A 288 13.87 1.63 -8.03
CA GLY A 288 14.49 2.80 -7.41
C GLY A 288 13.46 3.71 -6.74
N TRP A 289 12.35 3.99 -7.41
CA TRP A 289 11.28 4.81 -6.87
C TRP A 289 10.61 4.17 -5.65
N ILE A 290 10.26 2.87 -5.73
CA ILE A 290 9.62 2.15 -4.60
C ILE A 290 10.56 2.16 -3.39
N ARG A 291 11.84 1.83 -3.58
CA ARG A 291 12.83 1.78 -2.50
C ARG A 291 13.09 3.14 -1.85
N GLU A 292 12.92 4.23 -2.62
CA GLU A 292 13.03 5.57 -2.04
C GLU A 292 11.78 5.95 -1.25
N TYR A 293 10.60 5.59 -1.75
CA TYR A 293 9.32 5.93 -1.14
C TYR A 293 8.97 5.05 0.08
N ASP A 294 9.21 3.74 0.00
CA ASP A 294 8.91 2.77 1.06
C ASP A 294 10.16 2.01 1.51
N LYS A 295 10.62 2.30 2.72
CA LYS A 295 11.75 1.63 3.35
C LYS A 295 11.35 0.41 4.18
N THR A 296 10.06 0.14 4.33
CA THR A 296 9.51 -0.88 5.24
C THR A 296 9.26 -2.23 4.58
N ARG A 297 9.32 -2.28 3.24
CA ARG A 297 9.08 -3.50 2.44
C ARG A 297 10.18 -3.72 1.43
N TYR A 298 10.38 -4.97 1.04
CA TYR A 298 11.29 -5.31 -0.05
C TYR A 298 10.54 -5.36 -1.38
N VAL A 299 11.32 -5.26 -2.46
CA VAL A 299 10.82 -5.34 -3.82
C VAL A 299 11.33 -6.63 -4.43
N GLN A 300 10.44 -7.38 -5.07
CA GLN A 300 10.76 -8.57 -5.84
C GLN A 300 10.36 -8.41 -7.31
N TYR A 301 10.99 -9.17 -8.17
CA TYR A 301 10.60 -9.35 -9.56
C TYR A 301 11.07 -10.73 -10.03
N GLU A 302 10.14 -11.54 -10.57
CA GLU A 302 10.42 -12.95 -10.92
C GLU A 302 11.42 -13.10 -12.07
N SER A 303 11.36 -12.23 -13.07
CA SER A 303 12.30 -12.20 -14.20
C SER A 303 13.57 -11.36 -13.94
N GLY A 304 13.77 -10.88 -12.71
CA GLY A 304 14.96 -10.13 -12.31
C GLY A 304 16.20 -11.03 -12.40
N ASN A 305 17.15 -10.67 -13.28
CA ASN A 305 18.41 -11.37 -13.33
C ASN A 305 19.38 -10.75 -12.30
N PRO A 306 19.70 -11.45 -11.21
CA PRO A 306 20.73 -10.97 -10.28
C PRO A 306 22.08 -11.12 -10.97
N LYS A 307 22.60 -10.04 -11.51
CA LYS A 307 24.01 -9.95 -11.92
C LYS A 307 24.81 -9.33 -10.79
#